data_f4e77f88e9673791d75ec0336a66cbcc
#
_entry.id   f4e77f88e9673791d75ec0336a66cbcc
#
_cell.length_a   1.000
_cell.length_b   1.000
_cell.length_c   1.000
_cell.angle_alpha   90.00
_cell.angle_beta   90.00
_cell.angle_gamma   90.00
#
_symmetry.space_group_name_H-M   'P 1'
#
loop_
_entity.id
_entity.type
_entity.pdbx_description
1 polymer ?
#
loop_
_entity_poly.entity_id
_entity_poly.type
_entity_poly.pdbx_seq_one_letter_code
_entity_poly.pdbx_strand_id
1 'polypeptide(L)'
;ELVGGRGGLDGGPIGFGCLGFGEQLGIRELVHAETSYFYGSGSSRVQNITISAERFHGLLIPPNTTFSMSDAMGEISLENGFAEALIIVGGRTIKGVGGGVCQVSTTLFRAAFFAGFPVVERYAHAYRVSYYEKVYGNRIDPNLAGLDATVFFPLVDMKFTNDTPYWLLMETYVNPSASSLTWKFYSTKDGRTVDWTTTGPTNKTPAPDPVYRENPDLSQGEIRQVEWASEGADILVTRSVY
;
A
#
# COMPACT_ATOMS: atom_id res chain seq x y z
N GLU A 1 20.81 10.13 -5.44
CA GLU A 1 21.29 8.78 -5.84
C GLU A 1 20.85 7.77 -4.79
N LEU A 2 19.97 6.84 -5.18
CA LEU A 2 19.54 5.74 -4.34
C LEU A 2 20.67 4.70 -4.30
N VAL A 3 21.30 4.51 -3.16
CA VAL A 3 22.34 3.49 -2.98
C VAL A 3 21.68 2.16 -2.64
N GLY A 4 21.47 1.34 -3.66
CA GLY A 4 21.03 -0.04 -3.52
C GLY A 4 22.23 -0.97 -3.36
N GLY A 5 22.64 -1.25 -2.13
CA GLY A 5 23.61 -2.30 -1.83
C GLY A 5 22.92 -3.65 -1.67
N ARG A 6 23.02 -4.54 -2.66
CA ARG A 6 22.62 -5.95 -2.53
C ARG A 6 23.68 -6.69 -1.70
N GLY A 7 23.46 -6.81 -0.41
CA GLY A 7 24.15 -7.76 0.46
C GLY A 7 23.14 -8.79 0.95
N GLY A 8 23.21 -10.02 0.47
CA GLY A 8 22.42 -11.12 0.99
C GLY A 8 22.82 -11.36 2.45
N LEU A 9 21.83 -11.26 3.34
CA LEU A 9 21.97 -11.67 4.73
C LEU A 9 20.90 -12.71 5.02
N ASP A 10 21.36 -13.88 5.40
CA ASP A 10 20.55 -15.01 5.87
C ASP A 10 19.62 -14.57 7.00
N GLY A 11 18.36 -15.06 6.95
CA GLY A 11 17.28 -14.70 7.85
C GLY A 11 17.44 -15.23 9.28
N GLY A 12 18.26 -14.52 10.06
CA GLY A 12 18.30 -14.61 11.52
C GLY A 12 17.94 -13.26 12.14
N PRO A 13 17.52 -13.21 13.44
CA PRO A 13 17.33 -11.92 14.11
C PRO A 13 18.65 -11.14 14.03
N ILE A 14 18.56 -9.84 13.69
CA ILE A 14 19.73 -8.96 13.51
C ILE A 14 20.63 -9.09 14.74
N GLY A 15 21.68 -9.89 14.61
CA GLY A 15 22.71 -10.03 15.62
C GLY A 15 23.50 -8.73 15.73
N PHE A 16 23.80 -8.33 16.93
CA PHE A 16 24.42 -7.09 17.42
C PHE A 16 25.71 -6.59 16.73
N GLY A 17 26.00 -7.00 15.50
CA GLY A 17 27.17 -6.56 14.71
C GLY A 17 27.01 -5.32 13.86
N CYS A 18 25.76 -4.84 13.61
CA CYS A 18 25.47 -3.63 12.82
C CYS A 18 25.15 -2.37 13.65
N LEU A 19 25.31 -2.43 14.99
CA LEU A 19 25.00 -1.32 15.89
C LEU A 19 25.72 0.00 15.54
N GLY A 20 26.89 -0.03 14.94
CA GLY A 20 27.65 1.19 14.61
C GLY A 20 27.10 1.98 13.42
N PHE A 21 26.58 1.33 12.38
CA PHE A 21 26.15 2.02 11.16
C PHE A 21 24.74 2.61 11.30
N GLY A 22 23.81 1.88 11.88
CA GLY A 22 22.46 2.36 12.16
C GLY A 22 22.44 3.57 13.10
N GLU A 23 23.31 3.57 14.14
CA GLU A 23 23.45 4.71 15.05
C GLU A 23 23.99 5.96 14.36
N GLN A 24 24.93 5.82 13.44
CA GLN A 24 25.47 6.94 12.65
C GLN A 24 24.41 7.56 11.74
N LEU A 25 23.48 6.78 11.25
CA LEU A 25 22.33 7.23 10.44
C LEU A 25 21.16 7.76 11.30
N GLY A 26 21.24 7.65 12.63
CA GLY A 26 20.16 8.00 13.54
C GLY A 26 18.99 7.03 13.48
N ILE A 27 19.23 5.76 13.11
CA ILE A 27 18.22 4.70 13.10
C ILE A 27 18.33 3.93 14.41
N ARG A 28 17.43 4.20 15.36
CA ARG A 28 17.54 3.70 16.73
C ARG A 28 16.36 2.84 17.18
N GLU A 29 15.18 3.12 16.64
CA GLU A 29 13.94 2.51 17.13
C GLU A 29 12.87 2.39 16.06
N LEU A 30 11.87 1.56 16.34
CA LEU A 30 10.65 1.51 15.53
C LEU A 30 9.85 2.80 15.77
N VAL A 31 9.66 3.58 14.71
CA VAL A 31 8.85 4.81 14.73
C VAL A 31 7.38 4.47 14.54
N HIS A 32 7.07 3.63 13.56
CA HIS A 32 5.70 3.21 13.26
C HIS A 32 5.66 1.85 12.57
N ALA A 33 4.56 1.13 12.75
CA ALA A 33 4.24 -0.08 12.01
C ALA A 33 2.77 -0.06 11.58
N GLU A 34 2.51 -0.37 10.32
CA GLU A 34 1.17 -0.45 9.76
C GLU A 34 0.96 -1.80 9.09
N THR A 35 -0.22 -2.40 9.29
CA THR A 35 -0.55 -3.71 8.72
C THR A 35 -1.88 -3.65 7.98
N SER A 36 -1.88 -4.15 6.75
CA SER A 36 -3.10 -4.39 5.99
C SER A 36 -3.28 -5.88 5.70
N TYR A 37 -4.52 -6.27 5.38
CA TYR A 37 -4.88 -7.68 5.20
C TYR A 37 -5.45 -7.93 3.80
N PHE A 38 -5.06 -9.07 3.21
CA PHE A 38 -5.49 -9.47 1.86
C PHE A 38 -6.24 -10.81 1.85
N TYR A 39 -7.08 -11.04 2.88
CA TYR A 39 -7.91 -12.24 3.00
C TYR A 39 -8.70 -12.52 1.72
N GLY A 40 -8.67 -13.77 1.26
CA GLY A 40 -9.37 -14.21 0.06
C GLY A 40 -8.65 -13.89 -1.26
N SER A 41 -7.41 -13.39 -1.21
CA SER A 41 -6.61 -13.15 -2.41
C SER A 41 -6.14 -14.47 -3.03
N GLY A 42 -6.23 -14.56 -4.36
CA GLY A 42 -5.65 -15.68 -5.11
C GLY A 42 -4.11 -15.63 -5.14
N SER A 43 -3.47 -16.76 -5.48
CA SER A 43 -2.02 -16.92 -5.47
C SER A 43 -1.27 -15.86 -6.29
N SER A 44 -1.73 -15.55 -7.50
CA SER A 44 -1.10 -14.52 -8.36
C SER A 44 -1.09 -13.14 -7.68
N ARG A 45 -2.19 -12.77 -6.98
CA ARG A 45 -2.24 -11.50 -6.26
C ARG A 45 -1.30 -11.50 -5.05
N VAL A 46 -1.22 -12.61 -4.31
CA VAL A 46 -0.28 -12.76 -3.18
C VAL A 46 1.17 -12.68 -3.67
N GLN A 47 1.49 -13.34 -4.79
CA GLN A 47 2.80 -13.24 -5.45
C GLN A 47 3.15 -11.79 -5.77
N ASN A 48 2.24 -11.03 -6.40
CA ASN A 48 2.47 -9.63 -6.75
C ASN A 48 2.68 -8.75 -5.50
N ILE A 49 1.91 -8.97 -4.42
CA ILE A 49 2.08 -8.27 -3.15
C ILE A 49 3.48 -8.56 -2.58
N THR A 50 3.92 -9.82 -2.61
CA THR A 50 5.22 -10.23 -2.08
C THR A 50 6.36 -9.59 -2.85
N ILE A 51 6.37 -9.73 -4.18
CA ILE A 51 7.42 -9.15 -5.04
C ILE A 51 7.46 -7.63 -4.89
N SER A 52 6.28 -6.98 -4.86
CA SER A 52 6.21 -5.53 -4.68
C SER A 52 6.76 -5.10 -3.33
N ALA A 53 6.40 -5.79 -2.25
CA ALA A 53 6.86 -5.46 -0.91
C ALA A 53 8.38 -5.63 -0.76
N GLU A 54 8.95 -6.69 -1.34
CA GLU A 54 10.39 -6.97 -1.33
C GLU A 54 11.23 -5.85 -1.96
N ARG A 55 10.68 -5.10 -2.94
CA ARG A 55 11.37 -3.95 -3.57
C ARG A 55 11.70 -2.84 -2.59
N PHE A 56 10.95 -2.76 -1.50
CA PHE A 56 11.08 -1.69 -0.50
C PHE A 56 11.76 -2.14 0.80
N HIS A 57 11.98 -3.45 0.95
CA HIS A 57 12.59 -3.98 2.16
C HIS A 57 14.06 -3.56 2.28
N GLY A 58 14.41 -2.89 3.36
CA GLY A 58 15.76 -2.41 3.63
C GLY A 58 16.12 -1.08 2.94
N LEU A 59 15.15 -0.39 2.32
CA LEU A 59 15.41 0.92 1.74
C LEU A 59 15.63 1.98 2.81
N LEU A 60 16.61 2.85 2.54
CA LEU A 60 16.97 3.99 3.37
C LEU A 60 16.57 5.29 2.67
N ILE A 61 15.78 6.11 3.35
CA ILE A 61 15.37 7.44 2.88
C ILE A 61 16.18 8.49 3.65
N PRO A 62 16.97 9.31 2.94
CA PRO A 62 17.76 10.39 3.58
C PRO A 62 16.89 11.40 4.31
N PRO A 63 17.47 12.15 5.28
CA PRO A 63 16.83 13.31 5.87
C PRO A 63 16.35 14.33 4.83
N ASN A 64 15.19 14.94 5.07
CA ASN A 64 14.62 15.99 4.23
C ASN A 64 14.45 15.59 2.75
N THR A 65 14.18 14.31 2.49
CA THR A 65 14.04 13.76 1.14
C THR A 65 12.64 13.24 0.92
N THR A 66 12.08 13.52 -0.26
CA THR A 66 10.81 12.94 -0.71
C THR A 66 11.05 11.58 -1.33
N PHE A 67 10.38 10.58 -0.80
CA PHE A 67 10.34 9.23 -1.36
C PHE A 67 9.25 9.14 -2.43
N SER A 68 9.56 8.49 -3.55
CA SER A 68 8.65 8.11 -4.63
C SER A 68 8.55 6.60 -4.71
N MET A 69 7.33 6.08 -4.62
CA MET A 69 7.09 4.64 -4.77
C MET A 69 7.40 4.18 -6.19
N SER A 70 7.09 5.01 -7.20
CA SER A 70 7.36 4.75 -8.62
C SER A 70 8.85 4.55 -8.88
N ASP A 71 9.68 5.44 -8.35
CA ASP A 71 11.13 5.40 -8.57
C ASP A 71 11.77 4.14 -7.96
N ALA A 72 11.25 3.69 -6.82
CA ALA A 72 11.79 2.53 -6.11
C ALA A 72 11.20 1.19 -6.59
N MET A 73 9.99 1.18 -7.13
CA MET A 73 9.31 -0.04 -7.56
C MET A 73 9.97 -0.69 -8.78
N GLY A 74 10.41 0.12 -9.73
CA GLY A 74 10.85 -0.37 -11.03
C GLY A 74 9.71 -0.94 -11.88
N GLU A 75 10.06 -1.68 -12.93
CA GLU A 75 9.09 -2.19 -13.89
C GLU A 75 8.23 -3.32 -13.33
N ILE A 76 6.91 -3.22 -13.58
CA ILE A 76 5.92 -4.24 -13.24
C ILE A 76 5.62 -5.04 -14.52
N SER A 77 6.31 -6.15 -14.71
CA SER A 77 6.18 -7.00 -15.87
C SER A 77 6.27 -8.49 -15.52
N LEU A 78 5.88 -9.35 -16.45
CA LEU A 78 6.00 -10.81 -16.29
C LEU A 78 7.46 -11.23 -16.14
N GLU A 79 8.37 -10.58 -16.87
CA GLU A 79 9.82 -10.83 -16.82
C GLU A 79 10.40 -10.54 -15.44
N ASN A 80 9.82 -9.58 -14.71
CA ASN A 80 10.20 -9.24 -13.35
C ASN A 80 9.47 -10.05 -12.28
N GLY A 81 8.81 -11.15 -12.69
CA GLY A 81 8.19 -12.13 -11.81
C GLY A 81 6.77 -11.78 -11.37
N PHE A 82 6.19 -10.67 -11.84
CA PHE A 82 4.78 -10.38 -11.59
C PHE A 82 3.88 -11.33 -12.37
N ALA A 83 2.66 -11.51 -11.87
CA ALA A 83 1.64 -12.35 -12.46
C ALA A 83 0.41 -11.53 -12.85
N GLU A 84 -0.39 -12.07 -13.75
CA GLU A 84 -1.69 -11.50 -14.04
C GLU A 84 -2.68 -11.74 -12.89
N ALA A 85 -3.30 -10.67 -12.45
CA ALA A 85 -4.37 -10.67 -11.45
C ALA A 85 -5.36 -9.55 -11.77
N LEU A 86 -6.39 -9.36 -10.93
CA LEU A 86 -7.34 -8.28 -11.13
C LEU A 86 -6.71 -6.92 -10.78
N ILE A 87 -6.81 -5.97 -11.72
CA ILE A 87 -6.41 -4.56 -11.58
C ILE A 87 -7.59 -3.65 -11.84
N ILE A 88 -7.54 -2.43 -11.29
CA ILE A 88 -8.56 -1.38 -11.51
C ILE A 88 -7.99 -0.35 -12.48
N VAL A 89 -8.58 -0.24 -13.67
CA VAL A 89 -8.17 0.73 -14.70
C VAL A 89 -9.41 1.42 -15.25
N GLY A 90 -9.42 2.77 -15.23
CA GLY A 90 -10.53 3.56 -15.72
C GLY A 90 -11.87 3.26 -15.02
N GLY A 91 -11.83 2.92 -13.73
CA GLY A 91 -13.02 2.57 -12.95
C GLY A 91 -13.56 1.16 -13.23
N ARG A 92 -12.78 0.28 -13.85
CA ARG A 92 -13.14 -1.11 -14.16
C ARG A 92 -12.14 -2.08 -13.59
N THR A 93 -12.65 -3.23 -13.19
CA THR A 93 -11.83 -4.38 -12.81
C THR A 93 -11.55 -5.24 -14.04
N ILE A 94 -10.30 -5.33 -14.42
CA ILE A 94 -9.82 -6.14 -15.56
C ILE A 94 -8.66 -7.04 -15.14
N LYS A 95 -8.37 -8.06 -15.93
CA LYS A 95 -7.16 -8.88 -15.76
C LYS A 95 -5.94 -8.14 -16.31
N GLY A 96 -4.89 -8.03 -15.53
CA GLY A 96 -3.64 -7.39 -15.95
C GLY A 96 -2.47 -7.73 -15.04
N VAL A 97 -1.26 -7.41 -15.45
CA VAL A 97 -0.04 -7.68 -14.68
C VAL A 97 0.05 -6.74 -13.48
N GLY A 98 0.42 -7.27 -12.30
CA GLY A 98 0.67 -6.46 -11.10
C GLY A 98 -0.55 -6.24 -10.19
N GLY A 99 -1.68 -6.94 -10.43
CA GLY A 99 -2.81 -6.87 -9.51
C GLY A 99 -2.40 -7.26 -8.09
N GLY A 100 -2.53 -6.33 -7.14
CA GLY A 100 -2.04 -6.43 -5.76
C GLY A 100 -1.04 -5.34 -5.36
N VAL A 101 -0.40 -4.64 -6.29
CA VAL A 101 0.55 -3.55 -6.02
C VAL A 101 -0.10 -2.43 -5.19
N CYS A 102 -1.36 -2.09 -5.45
CA CYS A 102 -2.09 -1.10 -4.65
C CYS A 102 -2.38 -1.53 -3.20
N GLN A 103 -2.22 -2.80 -2.85
CA GLN A 103 -2.18 -3.23 -1.44
C GLN A 103 -0.93 -2.69 -0.76
N VAL A 104 0.20 -2.72 -1.47
CA VAL A 104 1.50 -2.26 -0.95
C VAL A 104 1.50 -0.75 -0.80
N SER A 105 1.03 -0.01 -1.82
CA SER A 105 0.92 1.45 -1.76
C SER A 105 -0.06 1.95 -0.69
N THR A 106 -1.20 1.27 -0.52
CA THR A 106 -2.17 1.60 0.53
C THR A 106 -1.56 1.42 1.93
N THR A 107 -0.81 0.34 2.15
CA THR A 107 -0.16 0.09 3.44
C THR A 107 0.97 1.10 3.70
N LEU A 108 1.76 1.43 2.67
CA LEU A 108 2.78 2.48 2.74
C LEU A 108 2.17 3.85 3.07
N PHE A 109 1.10 4.23 2.35
CA PHE A 109 0.39 5.47 2.60
C PHE A 109 -0.06 5.57 4.05
N ARG A 110 -0.70 4.52 4.59
CA ARG A 110 -1.12 4.48 5.99
C ARG A 110 0.05 4.56 6.95
N ALA A 111 1.14 3.86 6.67
CA ALA A 111 2.35 3.95 7.49
C ALA A 111 2.88 5.39 7.55
N ALA A 112 2.97 6.09 6.42
CA ALA A 112 3.39 7.49 6.37
C ALA A 112 2.37 8.42 7.04
N PHE A 113 1.07 8.18 6.81
CA PHE A 113 -0.02 8.95 7.38
C PHE A 113 -0.03 8.89 8.91
N PHE A 114 -0.01 7.69 9.48
CA PHE A 114 -0.08 7.49 10.93
C PHE A 114 1.26 7.78 11.65
N ALA A 115 2.39 7.69 10.93
CA ALA A 115 3.69 8.13 11.46
C ALA A 115 3.86 9.65 11.44
N GLY A 116 2.95 10.40 10.81
CA GLY A 116 3.01 11.85 10.77
C GLY A 116 3.90 12.44 9.67
N PHE A 117 4.38 11.64 8.72
CA PHE A 117 5.16 12.16 7.59
C PHE A 117 4.29 12.93 6.61
N PRO A 118 4.78 14.06 6.04
CA PRO A 118 4.08 14.79 4.99
C PRO A 118 3.82 13.91 3.76
N VAL A 119 2.56 13.72 3.40
CA VAL A 119 2.13 13.03 2.18
C VAL A 119 2.10 14.04 1.03
N VAL A 120 2.95 13.84 0.04
CA VAL A 120 3.15 14.77 -1.09
C VAL A 120 2.22 14.43 -2.24
N GLU A 121 2.05 13.13 -2.53
CA GLU A 121 1.19 12.65 -3.60
C GLU A 121 0.46 11.38 -3.17
N ARG A 122 -0.86 11.38 -3.33
CA ARG A 122 -1.71 10.24 -3.04
C ARG A 122 -3.04 10.38 -3.78
N TYR A 123 -3.49 9.31 -4.39
CA TYR A 123 -4.79 9.23 -5.05
C TYR A 123 -5.62 8.09 -4.46
N ALA A 124 -6.92 8.33 -4.26
CA ALA A 124 -7.86 7.26 -3.93
C ALA A 124 -8.14 6.37 -5.15
N HIS A 125 -8.59 5.14 -4.92
CA HIS A 125 -9.12 4.32 -6.01
C HIS A 125 -10.38 4.97 -6.60
N ALA A 126 -10.68 4.63 -7.87
CA ALA A 126 -11.83 5.17 -8.60
C ALA A 126 -13.19 4.85 -7.94
N TYR A 127 -13.21 3.84 -7.07
CA TYR A 127 -14.35 3.46 -6.23
C TYR A 127 -13.87 2.88 -4.90
N ARG A 128 -14.76 2.82 -3.91
CA ARG A 128 -14.46 2.27 -2.59
C ARG A 128 -14.06 0.79 -2.69
N VAL A 129 -12.89 0.47 -2.22
CA VAL A 129 -12.34 -0.90 -2.20
C VAL A 129 -12.41 -1.43 -0.78
N SER A 130 -13.52 -2.05 -0.41
CA SER A 130 -13.83 -2.46 0.96
C SER A 130 -12.84 -3.45 1.57
N TYR A 131 -12.09 -4.22 0.77
CA TYR A 131 -11.09 -5.14 1.32
C TYR A 131 -9.86 -4.42 1.90
N TYR A 132 -9.63 -3.14 1.60
CA TYR A 132 -8.61 -2.33 2.29
C TYR A 132 -9.05 -1.90 3.69
N GLU A 133 -10.33 -2.05 4.01
CA GLU A 133 -10.88 -1.80 5.34
C GLU A 133 -10.81 -3.04 6.24
N LYS A 134 -10.29 -4.18 5.73
CA LYS A 134 -10.14 -5.39 6.51
C LYS A 134 -9.03 -5.24 7.55
N VAL A 135 -9.36 -5.67 8.76
CA VAL A 135 -8.46 -5.77 9.91
C VAL A 135 -8.31 -7.22 10.35
N TYR A 136 -7.51 -7.47 11.37
CA TYR A 136 -7.28 -8.82 11.90
C TYR A 136 -8.60 -9.58 12.12
N GLY A 137 -8.61 -10.85 11.73
CA GLY A 137 -9.78 -11.71 11.78
C GLY A 137 -10.81 -11.45 10.67
N ASN A 138 -10.39 -10.84 9.54
CA ASN A 138 -11.23 -10.55 8.37
C ASN A 138 -12.46 -9.65 8.67
N ARG A 139 -12.39 -8.86 9.74
CA ARG A 139 -13.42 -7.88 10.09
C ARG A 139 -13.22 -6.62 9.28
N ILE A 140 -14.29 -5.86 9.06
CA ILE A 140 -14.24 -4.52 8.42
C ILE A 140 -14.19 -3.45 9.51
N ASP A 141 -13.25 -2.52 9.38
CA ASP A 141 -13.21 -1.27 10.13
C ASP A 141 -13.57 -0.12 9.18
N PRO A 142 -14.79 0.42 9.28
CA PRO A 142 -15.24 1.49 8.39
C PRO A 142 -14.46 2.80 8.58
N ASN A 143 -13.71 2.96 9.66
CA ASN A 143 -12.85 4.13 9.85
C ASN A 143 -11.66 4.15 8.89
N LEU A 144 -11.30 3.00 8.31
CA LEU A 144 -10.25 2.90 7.29
C LEU A 144 -10.76 3.25 5.89
N ALA A 145 -12.05 3.47 5.71
CA ALA A 145 -12.60 3.92 4.43
C ALA A 145 -11.98 5.26 4.02
N GLY A 146 -11.59 5.37 2.76
CA GLY A 146 -10.89 6.55 2.23
C GLY A 146 -9.39 6.63 2.58
N LEU A 147 -8.87 5.72 3.40
CA LEU A 147 -7.43 5.60 3.69
C LEU A 147 -6.75 4.56 2.80
N ASP A 148 -6.97 4.66 1.52
CA ASP A 148 -6.34 3.86 0.47
C ASP A 148 -5.47 4.72 -0.44
N ALA A 149 -4.55 4.11 -1.17
CA ALA A 149 -3.72 4.77 -2.17
C ALA A 149 -3.60 3.87 -3.40
N THR A 150 -4.11 4.37 -4.55
CA THR A 150 -3.86 3.74 -5.84
C THR A 150 -2.54 4.21 -6.43
N VAL A 151 -1.92 3.34 -7.22
CA VAL A 151 -0.75 3.68 -8.04
C VAL A 151 -0.92 3.11 -9.44
N PHE A 152 -0.40 3.87 -10.43
CA PHE A 152 -0.35 3.46 -11.84
C PHE A 152 0.88 4.12 -12.48
N PHE A 153 2.02 3.50 -12.31
CA PHE A 153 3.30 4.08 -12.70
C PHE A 153 3.47 4.24 -14.21
N PRO A 154 4.10 5.34 -14.67
CA PRO A 154 4.63 6.46 -13.88
C PRO A 154 3.61 7.59 -13.61
N LEU A 155 2.34 7.42 -14.01
CA LEU A 155 1.33 8.50 -14.06
C LEU A 155 0.70 8.81 -12.69
N VAL A 156 0.58 7.81 -11.82
CA VAL A 156 -0.04 7.92 -10.50
C VAL A 156 0.90 7.29 -9.48
N ASP A 157 1.40 8.10 -8.55
CA ASP A 157 2.39 7.68 -7.56
C ASP A 157 1.88 7.86 -6.13
N MET A 158 2.61 7.29 -5.18
CA MET A 158 2.51 7.55 -3.76
C MET A 158 3.83 8.12 -3.26
N LYS A 159 3.79 9.37 -2.77
CA LYS A 159 4.97 10.09 -2.29
C LYS A 159 4.78 10.63 -0.90
N PHE A 160 5.82 10.54 -0.09
CA PHE A 160 5.89 11.20 1.22
C PHE A 160 7.30 11.72 1.47
N THR A 161 7.43 12.67 2.39
CA THR A 161 8.74 13.27 2.74
C THR A 161 9.19 12.76 4.10
N ASN A 162 10.43 12.27 4.18
CA ASN A 162 11.13 12.16 5.45
C ASN A 162 11.61 13.56 5.85
N ASP A 163 10.80 14.28 6.62
CA ASP A 163 11.06 15.64 7.08
C ASP A 163 11.85 15.69 8.39
N THR A 164 12.39 14.56 8.83
CA THR A 164 13.22 14.46 10.03
C THR A 164 14.71 14.68 9.71
N PRO A 165 15.54 15.03 10.70
CA PRO A 165 16.99 15.09 10.51
C PRO A 165 17.68 13.72 10.50
N TYR A 166 16.96 12.62 10.59
CA TYR A 166 17.46 11.26 10.67
C TYR A 166 17.11 10.48 9.42
N TRP A 167 17.89 9.46 9.12
CA TRP A 167 17.55 8.50 8.07
C TRP A 167 16.32 7.68 8.48
N LEU A 168 15.51 7.34 7.51
CA LEU A 168 14.35 6.46 7.69
C LEU A 168 14.62 5.13 6.98
N LEU A 169 14.68 4.04 7.74
CA LEU A 169 14.73 2.67 7.22
C LEU A 169 13.30 2.14 7.07
N MET A 170 12.99 1.63 5.89
CA MET A 170 11.73 0.94 5.60
C MET A 170 11.96 -0.56 5.55
N GLU A 171 11.10 -1.30 6.24
CA GLU A 171 11.03 -2.75 6.14
C GLU A 171 9.60 -3.21 5.86
N THR A 172 9.48 -4.25 5.05
CA THR A 172 8.21 -4.86 4.67
C THR A 172 8.20 -6.33 5.01
N TYR A 173 7.05 -6.82 5.48
CA TYR A 173 6.88 -8.22 5.85
C TYR A 173 5.56 -8.73 5.30
N VAL A 174 5.62 -9.69 4.40
CA VAL A 174 4.44 -10.39 3.87
C VAL A 174 4.32 -11.73 4.57
N ASN A 175 3.14 -11.99 5.16
CA ASN A 175 2.80 -13.27 5.74
C ASN A 175 1.59 -13.87 5.02
N PRO A 176 1.79 -14.76 4.04
CA PRO A 176 0.70 -15.38 3.28
C PRO A 176 -0.26 -16.19 4.17
N SER A 177 0.25 -16.87 5.20
CA SER A 177 -0.58 -17.67 6.11
C SER A 177 -1.53 -16.82 6.96
N ALA A 178 -1.10 -15.62 7.34
CA ALA A 178 -1.92 -14.64 8.04
C ALA A 178 -2.65 -13.69 7.08
N SER A 179 -2.43 -13.81 5.77
CA SER A 179 -2.94 -12.90 4.74
C SER A 179 -2.64 -11.43 5.07
N SER A 180 -1.42 -11.11 5.50
CA SER A 180 -1.05 -9.78 5.97
C SER A 180 0.22 -9.24 5.32
N LEU A 181 0.25 -7.92 5.15
CA LEU A 181 1.41 -7.13 4.78
C LEU A 181 1.64 -6.08 5.87
N THR A 182 2.85 -6.04 6.41
CA THR A 182 3.25 -5.06 7.42
C THR A 182 4.39 -4.21 6.88
N TRP A 183 4.26 -2.89 7.00
CA TRP A 183 5.33 -1.91 6.85
C TRP A 183 5.83 -1.50 8.22
N LYS A 184 7.14 -1.36 8.34
CA LYS A 184 7.80 -0.84 9.54
C LYS A 184 8.75 0.28 9.16
N PHE A 185 8.68 1.38 9.90
CA PHE A 185 9.55 2.53 9.79
C PHE A 185 10.45 2.60 11.01
N TYR A 186 11.76 2.57 10.79
CA TYR A 186 12.77 2.71 11.83
C TYR A 186 13.56 3.99 11.61
N SER A 187 13.73 4.77 12.66
CA SER A 187 14.45 6.05 12.69
C SER A 187 14.74 6.43 14.14
N THR A 188 14.90 7.70 14.42
CA THR A 188 14.79 8.26 15.78
C THR A 188 13.47 9.01 15.88
N LYS A 189 12.70 8.78 16.93
CA LYS A 189 11.49 9.55 17.24
C LYS A 189 11.84 10.99 17.54
N ASP A 190 11.17 11.92 16.89
CA ASP A 190 11.34 13.36 17.05
C ASP A 190 10.30 13.99 17.99
N GLY A 191 9.47 13.15 18.62
CA GLY A 191 8.44 13.59 19.58
C GLY A 191 7.11 13.92 18.94
N ARG A 192 6.98 13.84 17.59
CA ARG A 192 5.71 14.11 16.91
C ARG A 192 4.61 13.18 17.40
N THR A 193 3.40 13.72 17.50
CA THR A 193 2.17 12.99 17.76
C THR A 193 1.17 13.22 16.63
N VAL A 194 0.35 12.23 16.34
CA VAL A 194 -0.63 12.29 15.27
C VAL A 194 -2.03 12.07 15.83
N ASP A 195 -2.89 13.06 15.65
CA ASP A 195 -4.32 12.92 15.86
C ASP A 195 -5.04 12.87 14.52
N TRP A 196 -6.05 12.02 14.41
CA TRP A 196 -6.86 11.95 13.21
C TRP A 196 -8.30 11.61 13.53
N THR A 197 -9.19 12.07 12.65
CA THR A 197 -10.62 11.79 12.71
C THR A 197 -11.16 11.48 11.34
N THR A 198 -12.25 10.74 11.29
CA THR A 198 -12.99 10.45 10.05
C THR A 198 -14.48 10.60 10.28
N THR A 199 -15.19 11.06 9.26
CA THR A 199 -16.66 11.04 9.27
C THR A 199 -17.20 9.64 9.02
N GLY A 200 -16.33 8.71 8.55
CA GLY A 200 -16.82 7.51 7.87
C GLY A 200 -17.59 7.86 6.59
N PRO A 201 -18.22 6.87 5.93
CA PRO A 201 -19.01 7.11 4.73
C PRO A 201 -20.29 7.92 5.01
N THR A 202 -20.36 9.12 4.44
CA THR A 202 -21.52 10.05 4.49
C THR A 202 -22.06 10.30 3.10
N ASN A 203 -23.21 10.98 2.97
CA ASN A 203 -23.84 11.35 1.69
C ASN A 203 -23.90 10.18 0.71
N LYS A 204 -24.34 9.03 1.22
CA LYS A 204 -24.39 7.79 0.42
C LYS A 204 -25.33 7.94 -0.75
N THR A 205 -24.85 7.53 -1.92
CA THR A 205 -25.64 7.40 -3.13
C THR A 205 -25.84 5.92 -3.48
N PRO A 206 -27.01 5.50 -3.99
CA PRO A 206 -27.22 4.12 -4.40
C PRO A 206 -26.18 3.66 -5.43
N ALA A 207 -25.89 2.35 -5.40
CA ALA A 207 -25.10 1.73 -6.45
C ALA A 207 -25.78 1.96 -7.83
N PRO A 208 -25.01 2.21 -8.90
CA PRO A 208 -25.58 2.41 -10.24
C PRO A 208 -26.23 1.13 -10.75
N ASP A 209 -27.17 1.28 -11.67
CA ASP A 209 -27.81 0.16 -12.35
C ASP A 209 -26.80 -0.70 -13.12
N PRO A 210 -27.08 -2.00 -13.32
CA PRO A 210 -26.22 -2.88 -14.09
C PRO A 210 -26.04 -2.40 -15.52
N VAL A 211 -24.78 -2.41 -15.99
CA VAL A 211 -24.44 -2.12 -17.40
C VAL A 211 -24.12 -3.42 -18.10
N TYR A 212 -24.92 -3.77 -19.10
CA TYR A 212 -24.71 -4.97 -19.91
C TYR A 212 -23.84 -4.65 -21.12
N ARG A 213 -22.94 -5.58 -21.47
CA ARG A 213 -22.09 -5.49 -22.65
C ARG A 213 -22.10 -6.83 -23.38
N GLU A 214 -22.10 -6.77 -24.69
CA GLU A 214 -21.94 -7.97 -25.51
C GLU A 214 -20.58 -8.62 -25.25
N ASN A 215 -20.60 -9.94 -25.10
CA ASN A 215 -19.42 -10.76 -25.00
C ASN A 215 -19.56 -11.95 -25.97
N PRO A 216 -18.79 -11.97 -27.08
CA PRO A 216 -18.91 -13.02 -28.10
C PRO A 216 -18.46 -14.40 -27.58
N ASP A 217 -17.79 -14.49 -26.44
CA ASP A 217 -17.35 -15.74 -25.83
C ASP A 217 -18.43 -16.42 -25.00
N LEU A 218 -19.62 -15.80 -24.86
CA LEU A 218 -20.75 -16.33 -24.12
C LEU A 218 -21.86 -16.82 -25.06
N SER A 219 -22.57 -17.84 -24.63
CA SER A 219 -23.76 -18.32 -25.35
C SER A 219 -24.86 -17.24 -25.36
N GLN A 220 -25.71 -17.23 -26.39
CA GLN A 220 -26.84 -16.28 -26.47
C GLN A 220 -27.74 -16.38 -25.24
N GLY A 221 -27.95 -15.25 -24.56
CA GLY A 221 -28.74 -15.16 -23.35
C GLY A 221 -27.99 -15.49 -22.04
N GLU A 222 -26.73 -15.91 -22.14
CA GLU A 222 -25.87 -16.09 -20.96
C GLU A 222 -25.42 -14.72 -20.44
N ILE A 223 -25.50 -14.53 -19.12
CA ILE A 223 -25.03 -13.32 -18.42
C ILE A 223 -23.93 -13.73 -17.46
N ARG A 224 -22.74 -13.15 -17.62
CA ARG A 224 -21.63 -13.32 -16.66
C ARG A 224 -21.36 -12.01 -15.95
N GLN A 225 -21.62 -11.98 -14.64
CA GLN A 225 -21.26 -10.82 -13.82
C GLN A 225 -19.73 -10.81 -13.60
N VAL A 226 -19.10 -9.70 -13.98
CA VAL A 226 -17.63 -9.50 -13.87
C VAL A 226 -17.27 -8.43 -12.86
N GLU A 227 -18.23 -7.60 -12.47
CA GLU A 227 -18.04 -6.50 -11.54
C GLU A 227 -19.32 -6.26 -10.73
N TRP A 228 -19.14 -5.82 -9.49
CA TRP A 228 -20.24 -5.50 -8.57
C TRP A 228 -20.28 -3.99 -8.34
N ALA A 229 -21.43 -3.41 -8.57
CA ALA A 229 -21.64 -2.01 -8.26
C ALA A 229 -21.56 -1.78 -6.74
N SER A 230 -20.97 -0.65 -6.33
CA SER A 230 -20.92 -0.22 -4.94
C SER A 230 -21.60 1.13 -4.76
N GLU A 231 -22.08 1.39 -3.53
CA GLU A 231 -22.59 2.70 -3.15
C GLU A 231 -21.50 3.76 -3.27
N GLY A 232 -21.84 4.95 -3.76
CA GLY A 232 -21.03 6.15 -3.63
C GLY A 232 -21.14 6.74 -2.22
N ALA A 233 -20.07 7.38 -1.75
CA ALA A 233 -20.09 8.10 -0.48
C ALA A 233 -18.98 9.15 -0.43
N ASP A 234 -19.20 10.18 0.39
CA ASP A 234 -18.18 11.14 0.77
C ASP A 234 -17.53 10.71 2.08
N ILE A 235 -16.22 10.91 2.19
CA ILE A 235 -15.46 10.65 3.40
C ILE A 235 -14.52 11.83 3.64
N LEU A 236 -14.60 12.43 4.82
CA LEU A 236 -13.65 13.43 5.27
C LEU A 236 -12.74 12.80 6.32
N VAL A 237 -11.45 12.79 6.03
CA VAL A 237 -10.40 12.40 6.97
C VAL A 237 -9.56 13.63 7.29
N THR A 238 -9.45 13.96 8.58
CA THR A 238 -8.61 15.06 9.07
C THR A 238 -7.47 14.49 9.89
N ARG A 239 -6.25 14.96 9.62
CA ARG A 239 -5.06 14.62 10.38
C ARG A 239 -4.36 15.89 10.86
N SER A 240 -3.97 15.90 12.12
CA SER A 240 -3.12 16.92 12.73
C SER A 240 -1.83 16.27 13.23
N VAL A 241 -0.70 16.91 13.00
CA VAL A 241 0.62 16.48 13.46
C VAL A 241 1.20 17.59 14.32
N TYR A 242 1.61 17.24 15.53
CA TYR A 242 2.17 18.17 16.53
C TYR A 242 3.61 17.82 16.87
#